data_9b419934c1eae9cb0ef060097bea3ec9
#
_entry.id   9b419934c1eae9cb0ef060097bea3ec9
#
_cell.length_a   1.000
_cell.length_b   1.000
_cell.length_c   1.000
_cell.angle_alpha   90.00
_cell.angle_beta   90.00
_cell.angle_gamma   90.00
#
_symmetry.space_group_name_H-M   'P 1'
#
loop_
_entity.id
_entity.type
_entity.pdbx_description
1 polymer ?
#
loop_
_entity_poly.entity_id
_entity_poly.type
_entity_poly.pdbx_seq_one_letter_code
_entity_poly.pdbx_strand_id
1 'polypeptide(L)'
;MSPGQQSTLLELAKEVQHLTAHIVNDLNAKNISEPSFDITSNTIPETPEQIDLRCRLNDATHDLLRLVNGPRNDARTFVCHLYDLAAWQVACEFNLFEAIPEDGAASVKDIAEKVGIDEDRVGRFLRILATDRVFEEVEKDVFRHTSRSVLYVKDKQWRDVMHYM
;
A
#
# COMPACT_ATOMS: atom_id res chain seq x y z
N MET A 1 10.67 -19.32 -21.50
CA MET A 1 9.33 -19.96 -21.49
C MET A 1 8.80 -19.94 -22.92
N SER A 2 8.25 -21.05 -23.42
CA SER A 2 7.64 -21.09 -24.74
C SER A 2 6.39 -20.20 -24.78
N PRO A 3 6.17 -19.42 -25.87
CA PRO A 3 4.97 -18.61 -25.99
C PRO A 3 3.76 -19.54 -26.20
N GLY A 4 2.93 -19.71 -25.18
CA GLY A 4 1.66 -20.42 -25.30
C GLY A 4 1.14 -21.19 -24.09
N GLN A 5 1.91 -21.39 -23.04
CA GLN A 5 1.41 -22.08 -21.86
C GLN A 5 1.03 -21.04 -20.80
N GLN A 6 -0.27 -20.76 -20.68
CA GLN A 6 -0.80 -19.94 -19.59
C GLN A 6 -0.62 -20.71 -18.28
N SER A 7 -0.01 -20.08 -17.29
CA SER A 7 0.13 -20.64 -15.94
C SER A 7 -1.25 -20.87 -15.32
N THR A 8 -1.43 -22.00 -14.65
CA THR A 8 -2.64 -22.29 -13.88
C THR A 8 -2.63 -21.52 -12.57
N LEU A 9 -3.79 -21.37 -11.92
CA LEU A 9 -3.91 -20.75 -10.59
C LEU A 9 -2.96 -21.40 -9.56
N LEU A 10 -2.84 -22.73 -9.61
CA LEU A 10 -1.95 -23.45 -8.68
C LEU A 10 -0.47 -23.23 -8.98
N GLU A 11 -0.08 -23.11 -10.25
CA GLU A 11 1.30 -22.80 -10.62
C GLU A 11 1.69 -21.40 -10.17
N LEU A 12 0.83 -20.40 -10.41
CA LEU A 12 1.05 -19.04 -9.90
C LEU A 12 1.12 -18.98 -8.40
N ALA A 13 0.24 -19.68 -7.69
CA ALA A 13 0.26 -19.72 -6.21
C ALA A 13 1.56 -20.34 -5.68
N LYS A 14 2.07 -21.40 -6.31
CA LYS A 14 3.37 -22.01 -5.98
C LYS A 14 4.53 -21.07 -6.27
N GLU A 15 4.49 -20.36 -7.40
CA GLU A 15 5.53 -19.38 -7.74
C GLU A 15 5.54 -18.23 -6.73
N VAL A 16 4.38 -17.68 -6.34
CA VAL A 16 4.26 -16.66 -5.29
C VAL A 16 4.86 -17.17 -3.98
N GLN A 17 4.51 -18.38 -3.56
CA GLN A 17 5.06 -19.00 -2.35
C GLN A 17 6.58 -19.15 -2.42
N HIS A 18 7.10 -19.66 -3.54
CA HIS A 18 8.52 -19.88 -3.74
C HIS A 18 9.32 -18.57 -3.70
N LEU A 19 8.87 -17.54 -4.43
CA LEU A 19 9.54 -16.25 -4.48
C LEU A 19 9.48 -15.53 -3.13
N THR A 20 8.34 -15.60 -2.43
CA THR A 20 8.21 -15.05 -1.08
C THR A 20 9.19 -15.72 -0.11
N ALA A 21 9.25 -17.06 -0.12
CA ALA A 21 10.20 -17.79 0.73
C ALA A 21 11.66 -17.42 0.43
N HIS A 22 11.99 -17.15 -0.83
CA HIS A 22 13.33 -16.73 -1.23
C HIS A 22 13.68 -15.36 -0.63
N ILE A 23 12.77 -14.40 -0.73
CA ILE A 23 12.94 -13.05 -0.12
C ILE A 23 13.12 -13.17 1.39
N VAL A 24 12.24 -13.93 2.08
CA VAL A 24 12.31 -14.10 3.54
C VAL A 24 13.62 -14.76 3.98
N ASN A 25 14.06 -15.78 3.26
CA ASN A 25 15.33 -16.44 3.57
C ASN A 25 16.54 -15.49 3.41
N ASP A 26 16.54 -14.66 2.37
CA ASP A 26 17.60 -13.67 2.16
C ASP A 26 17.61 -12.60 3.25
N LEU A 27 16.42 -12.09 3.65
CA LEU A 27 16.30 -11.14 4.76
C LEU A 27 16.83 -11.75 6.07
N ASN A 28 16.43 -12.99 6.38
CA ASN A 28 16.89 -13.70 7.56
C ASN A 28 18.42 -13.90 7.58
N ALA A 29 19.00 -14.27 6.42
CA ALA A 29 20.45 -14.42 6.28
C ALA A 29 21.22 -13.10 6.52
N LYS A 30 20.57 -11.97 6.28
CA LYS A 30 21.12 -10.62 6.49
C LYS A 30 20.72 -10.01 7.85
N ASN A 31 20.00 -10.76 8.70
CA ASN A 31 19.44 -10.27 9.97
C ASN A 31 18.54 -9.03 9.78
N ILE A 32 17.79 -8.95 8.70
CA ILE A 32 16.81 -7.90 8.41
C ILE A 32 15.43 -8.43 8.72
N SER A 33 14.66 -7.73 9.54
CA SER A 33 13.27 -8.09 9.83
C SER A 33 12.40 -7.96 8.57
N GLU A 34 11.41 -8.85 8.44
CA GLU A 34 10.44 -8.78 7.36
C GLU A 34 9.69 -7.45 7.34
N PRO A 35 9.34 -6.92 6.15
CA PRO A 35 8.46 -5.76 6.04
C PRO A 35 7.09 -6.00 6.68
N SER A 36 6.53 -4.96 7.25
CA SER A 36 5.19 -4.96 7.82
C SER A 36 4.44 -3.66 7.47
N PHE A 37 3.20 -3.54 7.92
CA PHE A 37 2.47 -2.27 7.84
C PHE A 37 2.72 -1.34 9.03
N ASP A 38 3.56 -1.74 9.97
CA ASP A 38 3.94 -0.87 11.10
C ASP A 38 4.84 0.29 10.65
N ILE A 39 4.73 1.44 11.31
CA ILE A 39 5.51 2.66 10.99
C ILE A 39 7.02 2.49 11.17
N THR A 40 7.45 1.45 11.88
CA THR A 40 8.85 1.07 12.08
C THR A 40 9.33 0.00 11.11
N SER A 41 8.50 -0.37 10.13
CA SER A 41 8.80 -1.43 9.17
C SER A 41 10.10 -1.17 8.42
N ASN A 42 10.91 -2.22 8.28
CA ASN A 42 12.02 -2.22 7.36
C ASN A 42 11.56 -2.29 5.91
N THR A 43 12.44 -1.88 5.00
CA THR A 43 12.27 -2.06 3.55
C THR A 43 13.14 -3.22 3.07
N ILE A 44 12.71 -3.88 2.00
CA ILE A 44 13.54 -4.88 1.32
C ILE A 44 14.72 -4.14 0.66
N PRO A 45 15.97 -4.60 0.85
CA PRO A 45 17.15 -3.97 0.24
C PRO A 45 17.04 -3.91 -1.28
N GLU A 46 17.49 -2.83 -1.89
CA GLU A 46 17.47 -2.64 -3.35
C GLU A 46 18.73 -3.18 -4.03
N THR A 47 19.07 -4.45 -3.78
CA THR A 47 20.09 -5.14 -4.57
C THR A 47 19.50 -5.65 -5.89
N PRO A 48 20.33 -5.85 -6.94
CA PRO A 48 19.84 -6.37 -8.22
C PRO A 48 19.05 -7.67 -8.08
N GLU A 49 19.48 -8.59 -7.21
CA GLU A 49 18.79 -9.85 -6.93
C GLU A 49 17.43 -9.62 -6.28
N GLN A 50 17.34 -8.72 -5.30
CA GLN A 50 16.08 -8.41 -4.62
C GLN A 50 15.10 -7.67 -5.52
N ILE A 51 15.60 -6.82 -6.41
CA ILE A 51 14.78 -6.15 -7.42
C ILE A 51 14.19 -7.20 -8.37
N ASP A 52 14.99 -8.15 -8.88
CA ASP A 52 14.50 -9.21 -9.76
C ASP A 52 13.43 -10.07 -9.06
N LEU A 53 13.70 -10.54 -7.85
CA LEU A 53 12.75 -11.33 -7.06
C LEU A 53 11.44 -10.57 -6.83
N ARG A 54 11.51 -9.28 -6.48
CA ARG A 54 10.34 -8.42 -6.27
C ARG A 54 9.54 -8.23 -7.54
N CYS A 55 10.20 -7.98 -8.68
CA CYS A 55 9.51 -7.84 -9.96
C CYS A 55 8.76 -9.12 -10.33
N ARG A 56 9.43 -10.28 -10.25
CA ARG A 56 8.81 -11.57 -10.54
C ARG A 56 7.67 -11.90 -9.58
N LEU A 57 7.82 -11.61 -8.29
CA LEU A 57 6.77 -11.81 -7.30
C LEU A 57 5.56 -10.92 -7.59
N ASN A 58 5.77 -9.65 -7.93
CA ASN A 58 4.70 -8.74 -8.31
C ASN A 58 3.95 -9.24 -9.54
N ASP A 59 4.66 -9.65 -10.59
CA ASP A 59 4.05 -10.18 -11.81
C ASP A 59 3.19 -11.42 -11.52
N ALA A 60 3.74 -12.39 -10.79
CA ALA A 60 3.01 -13.61 -10.42
C ALA A 60 1.79 -13.33 -9.54
N THR A 61 1.91 -12.39 -8.59
CA THR A 61 0.83 -11.99 -7.68
C THR A 61 -0.28 -11.26 -8.44
N HIS A 62 0.06 -10.34 -9.34
CA HIS A 62 -0.91 -9.63 -10.16
C HIS A 62 -1.65 -10.57 -11.12
N ASP A 63 -0.94 -11.51 -11.73
CA ASP A 63 -1.58 -12.49 -12.63
C ASP A 63 -2.51 -13.44 -11.85
N LEU A 64 -2.09 -13.90 -10.67
CA LEU A 64 -2.94 -14.69 -9.79
C LEU A 64 -4.21 -13.92 -9.41
N LEU A 65 -4.07 -12.65 -9.00
CA LEU A 65 -5.20 -11.80 -8.61
C LEU A 65 -6.17 -11.58 -9.79
N ARG A 66 -5.66 -11.27 -10.98
CA ARG A 66 -6.47 -11.08 -12.20
C ARG A 66 -7.25 -12.33 -12.57
N LEU A 67 -6.61 -13.50 -12.50
CA LEU A 67 -7.28 -14.77 -12.81
C LEU A 67 -8.35 -15.11 -11.76
N VAL A 68 -8.07 -14.91 -10.48
CA VAL A 68 -9.04 -15.15 -9.39
C VAL A 68 -10.25 -14.22 -9.51
N ASN A 69 -10.03 -12.95 -9.81
CA ASN A 69 -11.12 -11.98 -9.99
C ASN A 69 -11.94 -12.24 -11.28
N GLY A 70 -11.30 -12.80 -12.29
CA GLY A 70 -11.88 -12.93 -13.62
C GLY A 70 -12.07 -11.58 -14.32
N PRO A 71 -12.31 -11.55 -15.63
CA PRO A 71 -12.19 -10.35 -16.47
C PRO A 71 -13.15 -9.22 -16.05
N ARG A 72 -14.34 -9.57 -15.57
CA ARG A 72 -15.36 -8.56 -15.19
C ARG A 72 -14.99 -7.83 -13.89
N ASN A 73 -14.58 -8.57 -12.86
CA ASN A 73 -14.22 -7.96 -11.58
C ASN A 73 -12.86 -7.27 -11.66
N ASP A 74 -11.92 -7.83 -12.41
CA ASP A 74 -10.63 -7.20 -12.66
C ASP A 74 -10.81 -5.83 -13.34
N ALA A 75 -11.59 -5.76 -14.41
CA ALA A 75 -11.90 -4.49 -15.07
C ALA A 75 -12.59 -3.48 -14.13
N ARG A 76 -13.52 -3.95 -13.27
CA ARG A 76 -14.16 -3.08 -12.26
C ARG A 76 -13.15 -2.55 -11.27
N THR A 77 -12.28 -3.40 -10.72
CA THR A 77 -11.23 -3.01 -9.78
C THR A 77 -10.30 -1.97 -10.42
N PHE A 78 -9.88 -2.21 -11.67
CA PHE A 78 -9.02 -1.27 -12.40
C PHE A 78 -9.65 0.14 -12.50
N VAL A 79 -10.94 0.22 -12.83
CA VAL A 79 -11.65 1.51 -12.90
C VAL A 79 -11.79 2.16 -11.51
N CYS A 80 -11.96 1.36 -10.45
CA CYS A 80 -12.09 1.87 -9.08
C CYS A 80 -10.81 2.53 -8.56
N HIS A 81 -9.61 2.20 -9.09
CA HIS A 81 -8.37 2.87 -8.72
C HIS A 81 -8.39 4.39 -8.97
N LEU A 82 -9.31 4.88 -9.83
CA LEU A 82 -9.53 6.32 -9.97
C LEU A 82 -9.96 6.98 -8.65
N TYR A 83 -10.77 6.30 -7.86
CA TYR A 83 -11.22 6.81 -6.55
C TYR A 83 -10.09 6.78 -5.52
N ASP A 84 -9.24 5.77 -5.57
CA ASP A 84 -8.07 5.64 -4.69
C ASP A 84 -7.09 6.78 -4.95
N LEU A 85 -6.82 7.06 -6.23
CA LEU A 85 -5.97 8.18 -6.64
C LEU A 85 -6.59 9.54 -6.25
N ALA A 86 -7.89 9.72 -6.44
CA ALA A 86 -8.58 10.94 -6.04
C ALA A 86 -8.54 11.16 -4.51
N ALA A 87 -8.75 10.10 -3.72
CA ALA A 87 -8.63 10.17 -2.27
C ALA A 87 -7.21 10.51 -1.82
N TRP A 88 -6.22 9.97 -2.53
CA TRP A 88 -4.81 10.28 -2.30
C TRP A 88 -4.48 11.74 -2.57
N GLN A 89 -4.94 12.30 -3.70
CA GLN A 89 -4.77 13.72 -4.02
C GLN A 89 -5.40 14.61 -2.95
N VAL A 90 -6.61 14.28 -2.49
CA VAL A 90 -7.25 15.01 -1.39
C VAL A 90 -6.40 14.95 -0.13
N ALA A 91 -5.83 13.79 0.20
CA ALA A 91 -4.97 13.65 1.39
C ALA A 91 -3.71 14.51 1.29
N CYS A 92 -3.11 14.63 0.11
CA CYS A 92 -1.97 15.52 -0.13
C CYS A 92 -2.38 17.00 -0.06
N GLU A 93 -3.43 17.39 -0.79
CA GLU A 93 -3.87 18.79 -0.93
C GLU A 93 -4.32 19.40 0.40
N PHE A 94 -4.99 18.62 1.22
CA PHE A 94 -5.51 19.07 2.52
C PHE A 94 -4.66 18.64 3.72
N ASN A 95 -3.44 18.15 3.49
CA ASN A 95 -2.50 17.77 4.54
C ASN A 95 -3.05 16.74 5.53
N LEU A 96 -3.83 15.74 5.06
CA LEU A 96 -4.36 14.69 5.92
C LEU A 96 -3.24 13.84 6.55
N PHE A 97 -2.12 13.68 5.84
CA PHE A 97 -0.95 12.97 6.36
C PHE A 97 -0.37 13.68 7.60
N GLU A 98 -0.23 15.00 7.58
CA GLU A 98 0.29 15.78 8.70
C GLU A 98 -0.74 16.01 9.80
N ALA A 99 -2.02 15.76 9.50
CA ALA A 99 -3.08 15.90 10.49
C ALA A 99 -3.07 14.79 11.53
N ILE A 100 -2.60 13.59 11.14
CA ILE A 100 -2.44 12.44 12.04
C ILE A 100 -1.04 12.48 12.65
N PRO A 101 -0.87 12.28 13.98
CA PRO A 101 0.46 12.23 14.59
C PRO A 101 1.28 11.07 14.07
N GLU A 102 2.59 11.28 13.87
CA GLU A 102 3.52 10.27 13.38
C GLU A 102 3.49 9.01 14.25
N ASP A 103 3.49 9.20 15.57
CA ASP A 103 3.42 8.12 16.55
C ASP A 103 2.14 8.29 17.36
N GLY A 104 1.11 7.51 17.01
CA GLY A 104 -0.19 7.57 17.66
C GLY A 104 -1.36 7.52 16.66
N ALA A 105 -2.52 7.96 17.13
CA ALA A 105 -3.76 7.98 16.35
C ALA A 105 -4.51 9.30 16.58
N ALA A 106 -5.40 9.64 15.64
CA ALA A 106 -6.27 10.81 15.74
C ALA A 106 -7.71 10.45 15.35
N SER A 107 -8.69 11.08 15.99
CA SER A 107 -10.09 10.91 15.59
C SER A 107 -10.38 11.66 14.29
N VAL A 108 -11.35 11.17 13.52
CA VAL A 108 -11.84 11.86 12.32
C VAL A 108 -12.22 13.30 12.63
N LYS A 109 -12.83 13.53 13.79
CA LYS A 109 -13.20 14.87 14.27
C LYS A 109 -11.99 15.79 14.44
N ASP A 110 -10.94 15.32 15.15
CA ASP A 110 -9.73 16.13 15.37
C ASP A 110 -9.01 16.43 14.05
N ILE A 111 -8.97 15.44 13.14
CA ILE A 111 -8.39 15.60 11.79
C ILE A 111 -9.20 16.65 11.02
N ALA A 112 -10.53 16.54 11.01
CA ALA A 112 -11.43 17.43 10.30
C ALA A 112 -11.29 18.89 10.78
N GLU A 113 -11.24 19.10 12.10
CA GLU A 113 -10.99 20.43 12.71
C GLU A 113 -9.63 20.99 12.28
N LYS A 114 -8.59 20.15 12.24
CA LYS A 114 -7.23 20.55 11.89
C LYS A 114 -7.07 20.96 10.43
N VAL A 115 -7.76 20.26 9.52
CA VAL A 115 -7.64 20.50 8.06
C VAL A 115 -8.74 21.38 7.50
N GLY A 116 -9.76 21.69 8.26
CA GLY A 116 -10.87 22.56 7.85
C GLY A 116 -11.84 21.94 6.86
N ILE A 117 -11.98 20.60 6.89
CA ILE A 117 -12.91 19.84 6.02
C ILE A 117 -14.00 19.23 6.90
N ASP A 118 -15.18 19.03 6.31
CA ASP A 118 -16.30 18.32 6.93
C ASP A 118 -15.91 16.92 7.41
N GLU A 119 -16.34 16.56 8.63
CA GLU A 119 -15.98 15.31 9.31
C GLU A 119 -16.38 14.07 8.51
N ASP A 120 -17.60 14.03 7.93
CA ASP A 120 -18.06 12.90 7.13
C ASP A 120 -17.18 12.70 5.88
N ARG A 121 -16.77 13.79 5.24
CA ARG A 121 -15.87 13.73 4.07
C ARG A 121 -14.49 13.21 4.45
N VAL A 122 -13.89 13.73 5.52
CA VAL A 122 -12.60 13.24 6.01
C VAL A 122 -12.65 11.74 6.30
N GLY A 123 -13.69 11.29 7.03
CA GLY A 123 -13.87 9.88 7.34
C GLY A 123 -13.98 8.99 6.10
N ARG A 124 -14.67 9.46 5.03
CA ARG A 124 -14.75 8.73 3.75
C ARG A 124 -13.40 8.62 3.06
N PHE A 125 -12.63 9.71 2.97
CA PHE A 125 -11.31 9.68 2.33
C PHE A 125 -10.34 8.76 3.08
N LEU A 126 -10.31 8.87 4.42
CA LEU A 126 -9.45 8.01 5.23
C LEU A 126 -9.81 6.53 5.11
N ARG A 127 -11.10 6.17 5.03
CA ARG A 127 -11.54 4.78 4.84
C ARG A 127 -11.19 4.24 3.46
N ILE A 128 -11.33 5.04 2.38
CA ILE A 128 -10.85 4.64 1.05
C ILE A 128 -9.35 4.33 1.13
N LEU A 129 -8.55 5.23 1.68
CA LEU A 129 -7.11 5.04 1.81
C LEU A 129 -6.73 3.89 2.76
N ALA A 130 -7.57 3.58 3.76
CA ALA A 130 -7.36 2.44 4.64
C ALA A 130 -7.61 1.08 3.94
N THR A 131 -8.45 1.02 2.89
CA THR A 131 -8.60 -0.22 2.08
C THR A 131 -7.29 -0.60 1.41
N ASP A 132 -6.46 0.39 1.04
CA ASP A 132 -5.13 0.22 0.47
C ASP A 132 -4.00 0.24 1.51
N ARG A 133 -4.32 0.11 2.78
CA ARG A 133 -3.33 0.13 3.86
C ARG A 133 -2.49 1.41 3.92
N VAL A 134 -2.98 2.53 3.40
CA VAL A 134 -2.31 3.83 3.55
C VAL A 134 -2.44 4.30 4.99
N PHE A 135 -3.65 4.23 5.54
CA PHE A 135 -3.92 4.41 6.97
C PHE A 135 -4.53 3.14 7.57
N GLU A 136 -4.59 3.07 8.88
CA GLU A 136 -5.30 2.03 9.61
C GLU A 136 -6.36 2.66 10.52
N GLU A 137 -7.62 2.19 10.40
CA GLU A 137 -8.69 2.52 11.32
C GLU A 137 -8.59 1.58 12.52
N VAL A 138 -7.99 2.03 13.62
CA VAL A 138 -7.71 1.22 14.83
C VAL A 138 -8.94 1.02 15.70
N GLU A 139 -9.82 2.00 15.70
CA GLU A 139 -11.14 1.99 16.29
C GLU A 139 -12.07 2.76 15.36
N LYS A 140 -13.37 2.65 15.56
CA LYS A 140 -14.32 3.41 14.76
C LYS A 140 -13.99 4.91 14.78
N ASP A 141 -13.78 5.48 13.61
CA ASP A 141 -13.46 6.89 13.40
C ASP A 141 -12.11 7.35 14.01
N VAL A 142 -11.19 6.41 14.28
CA VAL A 142 -9.84 6.71 14.80
C VAL A 142 -8.79 6.09 13.86
N PHE A 143 -7.91 6.91 13.33
CA PHE A 143 -6.93 6.53 12.31
C PHE A 143 -5.51 6.74 12.79
N ARG A 144 -4.61 5.85 12.36
CA ARG A 144 -3.16 5.97 12.53
C ARG A 144 -2.42 5.76 11.21
N HIS A 145 -1.15 6.16 11.22
CA HIS A 145 -0.24 5.86 10.11
C HIS A 145 0.07 4.37 9.99
N THR A 146 0.35 3.97 8.77
CA THR A 146 1.06 2.73 8.45
C THR A 146 2.46 3.05 7.90
N SER A 147 3.25 2.02 7.60
CA SER A 147 4.54 2.19 6.91
C SER A 147 4.41 2.93 5.56
N ARG A 148 3.25 2.87 4.91
CA ARG A 148 2.99 3.56 3.63
C ARG A 148 2.77 5.06 3.80
N SER A 149 1.99 5.47 4.79
CA SER A 149 1.63 6.88 4.99
C SER A 149 2.68 7.66 5.78
N VAL A 150 3.41 7.03 6.69
CA VAL A 150 4.41 7.72 7.51
C VAL A 150 5.55 8.30 6.67
N LEU A 151 5.81 7.75 5.47
CA LEU A 151 6.79 8.28 4.52
C LEU A 151 6.49 9.74 4.13
N TYR A 152 5.19 10.12 4.01
CA TYR A 152 4.78 11.48 3.65
C TYR A 152 5.06 12.49 4.76
N VAL A 153 5.11 12.03 6.00
CA VAL A 153 5.47 12.87 7.15
C VAL A 153 6.99 12.97 7.27
N LYS A 154 7.70 11.84 7.10
CA LYS A 154 9.15 11.74 7.31
C LYS A 154 9.98 12.27 6.15
N ASP A 155 9.53 12.08 4.91
CA ASP A 155 10.28 12.43 3.70
C ASP A 155 9.57 13.53 2.90
N LYS A 156 10.05 14.77 3.10
CA LYS A 156 9.51 15.92 2.37
C LYS A 156 9.73 15.81 0.85
N GLN A 157 10.86 15.25 0.41
CA GLN A 157 11.14 15.15 -1.03
C GLN A 157 10.16 14.17 -1.68
N TRP A 158 9.88 13.04 -1.01
CA TRP A 158 8.89 12.08 -1.47
C TRP A 158 7.49 12.69 -1.55
N ARG A 159 7.09 13.45 -0.54
CA ARG A 159 5.81 14.19 -0.54
C ARG A 159 5.72 15.17 -1.69
N ASP A 160 6.79 15.96 -1.92
CA ASP A 160 6.82 16.95 -3.00
C ASP A 160 6.68 16.27 -4.38
N VAL A 161 7.37 15.14 -4.61
CA VAL A 161 7.21 14.34 -5.85
C VAL A 161 5.77 13.90 -6.05
N MET A 162 5.13 13.39 -5.02
CA MET A 162 3.74 12.89 -5.11
C MET A 162 2.70 14.01 -5.27
N HIS A 163 3.03 15.22 -4.85
CA HIS A 163 2.16 16.38 -5.05
C HIS A 163 2.16 16.88 -6.52
N TYR A 164 3.23 16.61 -7.27
CA TYR A 164 3.37 17.00 -8.68
C TYR A 164 2.91 15.91 -9.67
N MET A 165 2.60 14.70 -9.26
CA MET A 165 2.10 13.61 -10.11
C MET A 165 0.58 13.63 -10.23
#